data_0b54cda2af83f9054f7bacad4c85878c
#
_entry.id   0b54cda2af83f9054f7bacad4c85878c
#
_cell.length_a   1.000
_cell.length_b   1.000
_cell.length_c   1.000
_cell.angle_alpha   90.00
_cell.angle_beta   90.00
_cell.angle_gamma   90.00
#
_symmetry.space_group_name_H-M   'P 1'
#
loop_
_entity.id
_entity.type
_entity.pdbx_description
1 polymer ?
#
loop_
_entity_poly.entity_id
_entity_poly.type
_entity_poly.pdbx_seq_one_letter_code
_entity_poly.pdbx_strand_id
1 'polypeptide(L)'
;MDNLVKIDPFGFREYDARWLYPDNINLKGIVNLGKGLGSQIIHHTKKNNPRVVVGHDYRSYSEEIKENLKKGLISTGCFVEDLGLSLSPMVYFAQFNLDSDAVAMVTASHNENGWTGVKTVSYTHLTLPTMMSV
;
A
#
# COMPACT_ATOMS: atom_id res chain seq x y z
N MET A 1 17.65 -18.17 1.71
CA MET A 1 16.59 -18.58 1.04
C MET A 1 15.30 -18.59 1.81
N ASP A 2 14.62 -17.63 1.74
CA ASP A 2 13.48 -17.55 2.60
C ASP A 2 12.22 -17.39 1.77
N ASN A 3 11.42 -18.45 1.72
CA ASN A 3 10.14 -18.41 1.03
C ASN A 3 9.01 -17.99 1.94
N LEU A 4 9.32 -17.63 3.17
CA LEU A 4 8.30 -17.24 4.13
C LEU A 4 7.86 -15.79 3.91
N VAL A 5 6.59 -15.55 4.15
CA VAL A 5 6.04 -14.19 4.24
C VAL A 5 6.49 -13.60 5.57
N LYS A 6 6.97 -12.38 5.54
CA LYS A 6 7.42 -11.69 6.75
C LYS A 6 6.76 -10.31 6.83
N ILE A 7 5.93 -10.14 7.84
CA ILE A 7 5.29 -8.86 8.18
C ILE A 7 5.26 -8.76 9.69
N ASP A 8 5.96 -7.78 10.26
CA ASP A 8 5.89 -7.53 11.68
C ASP A 8 4.58 -6.79 11.99
N PRO A 9 3.68 -7.38 12.81
CA PRO A 9 2.41 -6.74 13.10
C PRO A 9 2.52 -5.41 13.83
N PHE A 10 3.64 -5.14 14.50
CA PHE A 10 3.83 -3.87 15.17
C PHE A 10 4.06 -2.69 14.22
N GLY A 11 4.25 -2.97 12.92
CA GLY A 11 4.35 -1.90 11.92
C GLY A 11 3.02 -1.24 11.61
N PHE A 12 1.89 -1.89 11.92
CA PHE A 12 0.58 -1.32 11.64
C PHE A 12 0.23 -0.21 12.63
N ARG A 13 -0.31 0.87 12.10
CA ARG A 13 -0.74 2.05 12.86
C ARG A 13 -2.13 2.44 12.40
N GLU A 14 -2.73 3.45 13.04
CA GLU A 14 -4.11 3.82 12.76
C GLU A 14 -4.33 4.26 11.31
N TYR A 15 -3.42 5.05 10.76
CA TYR A 15 -3.59 5.63 9.43
C TYR A 15 -2.54 5.19 8.42
N ASP A 16 -1.49 4.51 8.87
CA ASP A 16 -0.43 4.05 7.98
C ASP A 16 0.25 2.82 8.58
N ALA A 17 1.26 2.32 7.89
CA ALA A 17 2.09 1.24 8.38
C ALA A 17 3.54 1.53 8.07
N ARG A 18 4.45 1.13 8.95
CA ARG A 18 5.88 1.37 8.78
C ARG A 18 6.70 0.20 9.30
N TRP A 19 7.74 -0.13 8.55
CA TRP A 19 8.64 -1.23 8.86
C TRP A 19 10.06 -0.89 8.46
N LEU A 20 11.02 -1.49 9.14
CA LEU A 20 12.37 -1.60 8.60
C LEU A 20 12.35 -2.62 7.48
N TYR A 21 12.90 -2.26 6.34
CA TYR A 21 12.94 -3.12 5.17
C TYR A 21 14.39 -3.57 4.92
N PRO A 22 14.67 -4.86 4.74
CA PRO A 22 13.72 -5.98 4.69
C PRO A 22 13.55 -6.74 6.01
N ASP A 23 14.02 -6.20 7.13
CA ASP A 23 14.08 -6.95 8.39
C ASP A 23 12.69 -7.22 8.98
N ASN A 24 11.81 -6.23 8.99
CA ASN A 24 10.48 -6.35 9.58
C ASN A 24 9.41 -6.70 8.54
N ILE A 25 9.68 -6.44 7.26
CA ILE A 25 8.80 -6.83 6.17
C ILE A 25 9.67 -7.18 4.97
N ASN A 26 9.34 -8.25 4.29
CA ASN A 26 10.02 -8.64 3.05
C ASN A 26 9.09 -8.49 1.85
N LEU A 27 9.58 -8.72 0.64
CA LEU A 27 8.77 -8.53 -0.57
C LEU A 27 7.54 -9.42 -0.61
N LYS A 28 7.64 -10.65 -0.10
CA LYS A 28 6.46 -11.53 0.02
C LYS A 28 5.45 -10.97 1.00
N GLY A 29 5.92 -10.35 2.08
CA GLY A 29 5.08 -9.63 3.02
C GLY A 29 4.36 -8.48 2.35
N ILE A 30 5.04 -7.74 1.48
CA ILE A 30 4.44 -6.64 0.74
C ILE A 30 3.34 -7.15 -0.21
N VAL A 31 3.56 -8.26 -0.90
CA VAL A 31 2.51 -8.86 -1.74
C VAL A 31 1.29 -9.21 -0.90
N ASN A 32 1.49 -9.82 0.27
CA ASN A 32 0.38 -10.14 1.17
C ASN A 32 -0.32 -8.89 1.70
N LEU A 33 0.44 -7.85 2.00
CA LEU A 33 -0.14 -6.56 2.38
C LEU A 33 -1.05 -6.03 1.27
N GLY A 34 -0.59 -6.12 0.02
CA GLY A 34 -1.40 -5.73 -1.14
C GLY A 34 -2.67 -6.54 -1.26
N LYS A 35 -2.61 -7.84 -1.01
CA LYS A 35 -3.80 -8.70 -1.03
C LYS A 35 -4.80 -8.29 0.05
N GLY A 36 -4.32 -8.06 1.27
CA GLY A 36 -5.19 -7.62 2.36
C GLY A 36 -5.82 -6.28 2.07
N LEU A 37 -5.02 -5.33 1.60
CA LEU A 37 -5.50 -4.01 1.25
C LEU A 37 -6.53 -4.06 0.12
N GLY A 38 -6.23 -4.80 -0.95
CA GLY A 38 -7.15 -4.95 -2.07
C GLY A 38 -8.46 -5.59 -1.66
N SER A 39 -8.42 -6.64 -0.84
CA SER A 39 -9.61 -7.31 -0.34
C SER A 39 -10.48 -6.35 0.48
N GLN A 40 -9.87 -5.53 1.31
CA GLN A 40 -10.60 -4.54 2.11
C GLN A 40 -11.24 -3.46 1.25
N ILE A 41 -10.51 -2.97 0.24
CA ILE A 41 -11.07 -1.97 -0.67
C ILE A 41 -12.29 -2.53 -1.41
N ILE A 42 -12.18 -3.76 -1.91
CA ILE A 42 -13.29 -4.43 -2.57
C ILE A 42 -14.49 -4.57 -1.63
N HIS A 43 -14.23 -5.00 -0.40
CA HIS A 43 -15.29 -5.19 0.59
C HIS A 43 -16.01 -3.88 0.91
N HIS A 44 -15.26 -2.81 1.14
CA HIS A 44 -15.84 -1.53 1.54
C HIS A 44 -16.48 -0.77 0.39
N THR A 45 -15.92 -0.86 -0.81
CA THR A 45 -16.49 -0.17 -1.97
C THR A 45 -17.62 -0.97 -2.63
N LYS A 46 -17.68 -2.27 -2.34
CA LYS A 46 -18.63 -3.20 -2.97
C LYS A 46 -18.48 -3.25 -4.49
N LYS A 47 -17.29 -2.94 -4.99
CA LYS A 47 -16.93 -3.01 -6.40
C LYS A 47 -16.04 -4.22 -6.62
N ASN A 48 -16.20 -4.89 -7.76
CA ASN A 48 -15.37 -6.04 -8.10
C ASN A 48 -13.96 -5.63 -8.53
N ASN A 49 -13.84 -4.49 -9.18
CA ASN A 49 -12.58 -4.00 -9.71
C ASN A 49 -12.38 -2.52 -9.34
N PRO A 50 -12.24 -2.21 -8.04
CA PRO A 50 -12.06 -0.82 -7.64
C PRO A 50 -10.74 -0.27 -8.19
N ARG A 51 -10.74 1.02 -8.49
CA ARG A 51 -9.55 1.70 -8.99
C ARG A 51 -8.72 2.19 -7.82
N VAL A 52 -7.45 1.81 -7.80
CA VAL A 52 -6.49 2.21 -6.76
C VAL A 52 -5.32 2.92 -7.42
N VAL A 53 -5.05 4.13 -6.97
CA VAL A 53 -3.87 4.88 -7.41
C VAL A 53 -2.71 4.56 -6.47
N VAL A 54 -1.55 4.25 -7.02
CA VAL A 54 -0.35 3.99 -6.22
C VAL A 54 0.79 4.90 -6.64
N GLY A 55 1.68 5.17 -5.71
CA GLY A 55 2.90 5.93 -5.98
C GLY A 55 3.97 5.51 -4.99
N HIS A 56 5.20 5.98 -5.20
CA HIS A 56 6.31 5.67 -4.30
C HIS A 56 7.18 6.90 -4.09
N ASP A 57 7.90 6.93 -2.96
CA ASP A 57 8.80 8.02 -2.64
C ASP A 57 10.19 7.80 -3.27
N TYR A 58 11.11 8.68 -2.97
CA TYR A 58 12.44 8.74 -3.61
C TYR A 58 13.42 7.64 -3.15
N ARG A 59 13.08 6.86 -2.12
CA ARG A 59 14.00 5.84 -1.61
C ARG A 59 14.30 4.80 -2.66
N SER A 60 15.54 4.32 -2.70
CA SER A 60 16.00 3.41 -3.76
C SER A 60 15.22 2.10 -3.83
N TYR A 61 14.67 1.64 -2.72
CA TYR A 61 13.90 0.38 -2.66
C TYR A 61 12.39 0.60 -2.82
N SER A 62 11.92 1.83 -2.87
CA SER A 62 10.47 2.11 -2.86
C SER A 62 9.77 1.65 -4.13
N GLU A 63 10.41 1.75 -5.30
CA GLU A 63 9.82 1.27 -6.53
C GLU A 63 9.58 -0.23 -6.50
N GLU A 64 10.56 -1.00 -6.05
CA GLU A 64 10.44 -2.46 -5.94
C GLU A 64 9.32 -2.84 -4.96
N ILE A 65 9.24 -2.14 -3.85
CA ILE A 65 8.17 -2.37 -2.86
C ILE A 65 6.81 -2.06 -3.48
N LYS A 66 6.69 -0.92 -4.18
CA LYS A 66 5.44 -0.58 -4.86
C LYS A 66 5.04 -1.64 -5.88
N GLU A 67 6.00 -2.16 -6.66
CA GLU A 67 5.70 -3.19 -7.65
C GLU A 67 5.13 -4.45 -7.00
N ASN A 68 5.63 -4.83 -5.84
CA ASN A 68 5.11 -5.98 -5.12
C ASN A 68 3.76 -5.70 -4.45
N LEU A 69 3.55 -4.49 -3.96
CA LEU A 69 2.24 -4.07 -3.47
C LEU A 69 1.19 -4.16 -4.59
N LYS A 70 1.54 -3.70 -5.79
CA LYS A 70 0.68 -3.79 -6.96
C LYS A 70 0.31 -5.23 -7.27
N LYS A 71 1.27 -6.15 -7.19
CA LYS A 71 0.97 -7.58 -7.44
C LYS A 71 -0.13 -8.08 -6.52
N GLY A 72 -0.06 -7.73 -5.25
CA GLY A 72 -1.09 -8.10 -4.29
C GLY A 72 -2.44 -7.48 -4.61
N LEU A 73 -2.46 -6.18 -4.89
CA LEU A 73 -3.69 -5.47 -5.25
C LEU A 73 -4.34 -6.06 -6.50
N ILE A 74 -3.56 -6.26 -7.54
CA ILE A 74 -4.06 -6.80 -8.82
C ILE A 74 -4.59 -8.22 -8.63
N SER A 75 -3.94 -9.03 -7.81
CA SER A 75 -4.36 -10.41 -7.59
C SER A 75 -5.75 -10.51 -6.97
N THR A 76 -6.21 -9.48 -6.27
CA THR A 76 -7.55 -9.45 -5.67
C THR A 76 -8.61 -8.91 -6.61
N GLY A 77 -8.21 -8.32 -7.74
CA GLY A 77 -9.13 -7.77 -8.73
C GLY A 77 -9.09 -6.25 -8.85
N CYS A 78 -8.25 -5.56 -8.08
CA CYS A 78 -8.16 -4.12 -8.18
C CYS A 78 -7.57 -3.69 -9.52
N PHE A 79 -8.07 -2.59 -10.05
CA PHE A 79 -7.48 -1.90 -11.18
C PHE A 79 -6.49 -0.87 -10.61
N VAL A 80 -5.21 -1.02 -10.95
CA VAL A 80 -4.16 -0.19 -10.36
C VAL A 80 -3.64 0.82 -11.38
N GLU A 81 -3.62 2.10 -10.99
CA GLU A 81 -2.95 3.16 -11.74
C GLU A 81 -1.72 3.59 -10.99
N ASP A 82 -0.57 3.52 -11.64
CA ASP A 82 0.73 3.77 -11.03
C ASP A 82 1.24 5.14 -11.47
N LEU A 83 1.40 6.04 -10.50
CA LEU A 83 1.93 7.38 -10.77
C LEU A 83 3.45 7.45 -10.74
N GLY A 84 4.11 6.36 -10.37
CA GLY A 84 5.56 6.33 -10.28
C GLY A 84 6.10 7.10 -9.08
N LEU A 85 7.26 7.73 -9.26
CA LEU A 85 7.88 8.56 -8.23
C LEU A 85 7.03 9.80 -8.01
N SER A 86 6.53 9.97 -6.79
CA SER A 86 5.55 11.01 -6.50
C SER A 86 5.74 11.56 -5.09
N LEU A 87 5.22 12.75 -4.87
CA LEU A 87 5.01 13.27 -3.53
C LEU A 87 3.63 12.85 -3.05
N SER A 88 3.48 12.62 -1.74
CA SER A 88 2.20 12.18 -1.19
C SER A 88 1.03 13.08 -1.58
N PRO A 89 1.14 14.42 -1.56
CA PRO A 89 0.03 15.27 -2.00
C PRO A 89 -0.37 15.03 -3.46
N MET A 90 0.58 14.68 -4.34
CA MET A 90 0.27 14.39 -5.74
C MET A 90 -0.60 13.14 -5.87
N VAL A 91 -0.31 12.12 -5.08
CA VAL A 91 -1.07 10.87 -5.10
C VAL A 91 -2.49 11.12 -4.60
N TYR A 92 -2.64 11.88 -3.51
CA TYR A 92 -3.95 12.20 -2.97
C TYR A 92 -4.77 13.08 -3.94
N PHE A 93 -4.11 14.03 -4.59
CA PHE A 93 -4.76 14.87 -5.60
C PHE A 93 -5.24 14.02 -6.78
N ALA A 94 -4.44 13.06 -7.20
CA ALA A 94 -4.78 12.17 -8.31
C ALA A 94 -6.03 11.34 -8.00
N GLN A 95 -6.29 11.01 -6.74
CA GLN A 95 -7.49 10.27 -6.36
C GLN A 95 -8.75 10.99 -6.86
N PHE A 96 -8.81 12.29 -6.69
CA PHE A 96 -9.97 13.06 -7.10
C PHE A 96 -10.05 13.24 -8.61
N ASN A 97 -8.91 13.47 -9.25
CA ASN A 97 -8.86 13.72 -10.70
C ASN A 97 -9.05 12.45 -11.53
N LEU A 98 -8.63 11.30 -11.02
CA LEU A 98 -8.74 10.03 -11.72
C LEU A 98 -9.97 9.23 -11.29
N ASP A 99 -10.80 9.82 -10.42
CA ASP A 99 -12.00 9.14 -9.91
C ASP A 99 -11.68 7.76 -9.35
N SER A 100 -10.65 7.70 -8.53
CA SER A 100 -10.23 6.43 -7.93
C SER A 100 -10.93 6.19 -6.60
N ASP A 101 -11.02 4.93 -6.23
CA ASP A 101 -11.68 4.51 -4.99
C ASP A 101 -10.76 4.59 -3.79
N ALA A 102 -9.45 4.47 -4.01
CA ALA A 102 -8.46 4.53 -2.95
C ALA A 102 -7.10 4.92 -3.51
N VAL A 103 -6.21 5.37 -2.64
CA VAL A 103 -4.81 5.59 -2.97
C VAL A 103 -3.94 4.85 -1.97
N ALA A 104 -2.77 4.41 -2.43
CA ALA A 104 -1.76 3.81 -1.58
C ALA A 104 -0.40 4.40 -1.95
N MET A 105 0.25 5.03 -0.99
CA MET A 105 1.55 5.64 -1.18
C MET A 105 2.61 4.85 -0.43
N VAL A 106 3.61 4.35 -1.16
CA VAL A 106 4.75 3.65 -0.55
C VAL A 106 5.74 4.70 -0.09
N THR A 107 5.76 4.93 1.21
CA THR A 107 6.63 5.94 1.81
C THR A 107 6.78 5.69 3.30
N ALA A 108 7.92 6.05 3.85
CA ALA A 108 8.12 6.10 5.29
C ALA A 108 8.16 7.55 5.80
N SER A 109 7.68 8.48 4.99
CA SER A 109 7.63 9.91 5.34
C SER A 109 9.00 10.44 5.78
N HIS A 110 9.13 10.85 7.04
CA HIS A 110 10.35 11.44 7.58
C HIS A 110 11.27 10.44 8.26
N ASN A 111 10.93 9.14 8.23
CA ASN A 111 11.81 8.13 8.82
C ASN A 111 13.14 8.05 8.06
N GLU A 112 14.16 7.57 8.77
CA GLU A 112 15.49 7.40 8.18
C GLU A 112 15.45 6.41 7.03
N ASN A 113 16.51 6.43 6.22
CA ASN A 113 16.67 5.43 5.16
C ASN A 113 16.70 4.03 5.77
N GLY A 114 16.14 3.06 5.07
CA GLY A 114 15.95 1.70 5.59
C GLY A 114 14.52 1.45 6.04
N TRP A 115 13.74 2.49 6.31
CA TRP A 115 12.33 2.36 6.63
C TRP A 115 11.49 2.41 5.38
N THR A 116 10.40 1.67 5.39
CA THR A 116 9.35 1.75 4.38
C THR A 116 7.99 1.77 5.05
N GLY A 117 6.96 2.01 4.28
CA GLY A 117 5.61 1.99 4.79
C GLY A 117 4.61 2.24 3.70
N VAL A 118 3.34 2.18 4.06
CA VAL A 118 2.23 2.45 3.16
C VAL A 118 1.24 3.36 3.85
N LYS A 119 0.89 4.45 3.18
CA LYS A 119 -0.19 5.34 3.60
C LYS A 119 -1.36 5.14 2.65
N THR A 120 -2.55 4.98 3.19
CA THR A 120 -3.75 4.76 2.39
C THR A 120 -4.81 5.79 2.73
N VAL A 121 -5.58 6.17 1.71
CA VAL A 121 -6.75 7.04 1.86
C VAL A 121 -7.85 6.50 0.97
N SER A 122 -9.07 6.49 1.49
CA SER A 122 -10.25 6.15 0.69
C SER A 122 -11.44 6.92 1.22
N TYR A 123 -12.52 6.94 0.45
CA TYR A 123 -13.76 7.57 0.90
C TYR A 123 -14.37 6.91 2.11
N THR A 124 -14.00 5.66 2.38
CA THR A 124 -14.52 4.92 3.53
C THR A 124 -13.67 5.09 4.77
N HIS A 125 -12.63 5.90 4.72
CA HIS A 125 -11.73 6.18 5.84
C HIS A 125 -11.15 4.92 6.46
N LEU A 126 -10.67 4.00 5.60
CA LEU A 126 -10.07 2.75 6.05
C LEU A 126 -8.77 3.01 6.80
N THR A 127 -8.54 2.20 7.85
CA THR A 127 -7.24 2.16 8.52
C THR A 127 -6.60 0.80 8.27
N LEU A 128 -5.26 0.76 8.22
CA LEU A 128 -4.56 -0.50 7.96
C LEU A 128 -4.84 -1.58 9.01
N PRO A 129 -4.86 -1.27 10.32
CA PRO A 129 -5.22 -2.30 11.30
C PRO A 129 -6.63 -2.86 11.07
N THR A 130 -7.59 -2.00 10.73
CA THR A 130 -8.96 -2.44 10.44
C THR A 130 -9.00 -3.30 9.19
N MET A 131 -8.27 -2.91 8.14
CA MET A 131 -8.19 -3.66 6.90
C MET A 131 -7.65 -5.07 7.12
N MET A 132 -6.63 -5.20 7.97
CA MET A 132 -5.97 -6.48 8.18
C MET A 132 -6.69 -7.38 9.17
N SER A 133 -7.66 -6.87 9.90
CA SER A 133 -8.40 -7.65 10.89
C SER A 133 -9.62 -8.36 10.32
N VAL A 134 -9.92 -8.13 9.07
CA VAL A 134 -11.13 -8.70 8.42
C VAL A 134 -10.93 -10.06 7.78
#